data_e8c7490913f98ef9632e7cb796beed9f
#
_entry.id   e8c7490913f98ef9632e7cb796beed9f
#
_cell.length_a   1.000
_cell.length_b   1.000
_cell.length_c   1.000
_cell.angle_alpha   90.00
_cell.angle_beta   90.00
_cell.angle_gamma   90.00
#
_symmetry.space_group_name_H-M   'P 1'
#
loop_
_entity.id
_entity.type
_entity.pdbx_description
1 polymer ?
#
loop_
_entity_poly.entity_id
_entity_poly.type
_entity_poly.pdbx_seq_one_letter_code
_entity_poly.pdbx_strand_id
1 'polypeptide(L)'
;MDETMLVNEYAQKVISERQYKYQTRQSYVKGIKAIGIWDMEVASLSPQLFYEKLDSIPNLNTRRSITIVCKSVFKDLGICKDLKIIDGIPRTYDLPTQNVLHKLIDRSKKYSKYLYLCMYAGLRVGEACAITPKSVIKEGNSYWLSIDKAWSQDGQNLGSPKTIGKVMIPKWLADQVLEISDDEIWKKGMPTQLISWACCNLSKKGEKIHINPHMLRHWFATDMIRRQVPVHIVMRQMRHKNINTTMKIYAQVHNSDFVDALPTRPEDKAVSMGNVVNLFN
;
A
#
# COMPACT_ATOMS: atom_id res chain seq x y z
N MET A 1 -40.42 -4.16 5.90
CA MET A 1 -39.38 -4.71 5.01
C MET A 1 -39.92 -6.01 4.49
N ASP A 2 -39.77 -6.28 3.21
CA ASP A 2 -40.34 -7.51 2.62
C ASP A 2 -39.62 -8.70 3.26
N GLU A 3 -40.34 -9.59 3.95
CA GLU A 3 -39.75 -10.72 4.71
C GLU A 3 -38.99 -11.70 3.81
N THR A 4 -39.23 -11.64 2.50
CA THR A 4 -38.66 -12.52 1.48
C THR A 4 -37.44 -11.92 0.76
N MET A 5 -37.01 -10.68 1.12
CA MET A 5 -35.89 -10.02 0.48
C MET A 5 -34.56 -10.76 0.74
N LEU A 6 -33.82 -11.05 -0.31
CA LEU A 6 -32.49 -11.67 -0.19
C LEU A 6 -31.40 -10.67 0.23
N VAL A 7 -30.38 -11.15 0.91
CA VAL A 7 -29.23 -10.35 1.35
C VAL A 7 -28.50 -9.70 0.16
N ASN A 8 -28.43 -10.38 -0.98
CA ASN A 8 -27.80 -9.83 -2.19
C ASN A 8 -28.56 -8.60 -2.73
N GLU A 9 -29.89 -8.64 -2.72
CA GLU A 9 -30.75 -7.53 -3.17
C GLU A 9 -30.64 -6.35 -2.22
N TYR A 10 -30.75 -6.62 -0.91
CA TYR A 10 -30.57 -5.61 0.14
C TYR A 10 -29.19 -4.94 0.06
N ALA A 11 -28.12 -5.74 0.00
CA ALA A 11 -26.76 -5.23 -0.04
C ALA A 11 -26.49 -4.39 -1.31
N GLN A 12 -26.97 -4.84 -2.47
CA GLN A 12 -26.84 -4.08 -3.71
C GLN A 12 -27.59 -2.75 -3.65
N LYS A 13 -28.81 -2.74 -3.09
CA LYS A 13 -29.59 -1.52 -2.87
C LYS A 13 -28.79 -0.53 -1.99
N VAL A 14 -28.38 -0.95 -0.78
CA VAL A 14 -27.63 -0.10 0.16
C VAL A 14 -26.31 0.40 -0.45
N ILE A 15 -25.57 -0.46 -1.16
CA ILE A 15 -24.30 -0.09 -1.82
C ILE A 15 -24.54 0.91 -2.95
N SER A 16 -25.63 0.81 -3.69
CA SER A 16 -25.97 1.75 -4.78
C SER A 16 -26.36 3.12 -4.25
N GLU A 17 -27.20 3.17 -3.23
CA GLU A 17 -27.69 4.40 -2.59
C GLU A 17 -26.56 5.25 -2.00
N ARG A 18 -25.51 4.61 -1.44
CA ARG A 18 -24.40 5.31 -0.77
C ARG A 18 -23.31 5.81 -1.71
N GLN A 19 -23.49 5.75 -3.02
CA GLN A 19 -22.56 6.28 -4.04
C GLN A 19 -21.07 5.89 -3.84
N TYR A 20 -20.79 4.70 -3.34
CA TYR A 20 -19.42 4.21 -3.17
C TYR A 20 -18.68 4.12 -4.51
N LYS A 21 -17.37 4.38 -4.48
CA LYS A 21 -16.51 4.12 -5.65
C LYS A 21 -16.59 2.65 -6.05
N TYR A 22 -16.48 2.37 -7.35
CA TYR A 22 -16.59 1.01 -7.91
C TYR A 22 -15.80 -0.04 -7.11
N GLN A 23 -14.53 0.21 -6.79
CA GLN A 23 -13.70 -0.73 -6.03
C GLN A 23 -14.21 -0.99 -4.61
N THR A 24 -14.78 0.02 -3.96
CA THR A 24 -15.40 -0.14 -2.64
C THR A 24 -16.65 -1.03 -2.74
N ARG A 25 -17.48 -0.83 -3.78
CA ARG A 25 -18.64 -1.68 -4.06
C ARG A 25 -18.22 -3.14 -4.23
N GLN A 26 -17.21 -3.40 -5.08
CA GLN A 26 -16.70 -4.76 -5.30
C GLN A 26 -16.15 -5.39 -4.03
N SER A 27 -15.44 -4.62 -3.22
CA SER A 27 -14.91 -5.09 -1.94
C SER A 27 -16.03 -5.46 -0.95
N TYR A 28 -17.12 -4.70 -0.92
CA TYR A 28 -18.26 -4.94 -0.06
C TYR A 28 -19.00 -6.22 -0.48
N VAL A 29 -19.30 -6.36 -1.76
CA VAL A 29 -19.93 -7.57 -2.32
C VAL A 29 -19.06 -8.80 -2.02
N LYS A 30 -17.73 -8.70 -2.27
CA LYS A 30 -16.81 -9.80 -1.97
C LYS A 30 -16.80 -10.17 -0.48
N GLY A 31 -16.83 -9.17 0.40
CA GLY A 31 -16.85 -9.39 1.86
C GLY A 31 -18.08 -10.13 2.32
N ILE A 32 -19.27 -9.75 1.83
CA ILE A 32 -20.54 -10.41 2.19
C ILE A 32 -20.60 -11.84 1.63
N LYS A 33 -20.14 -12.05 0.39
CA LYS A 33 -20.06 -13.40 -0.21
C LYS A 33 -19.10 -14.31 0.58
N ALA A 34 -17.99 -13.76 1.08
CA ALA A 34 -16.97 -14.54 1.79
C ALA A 34 -17.47 -15.16 3.11
N ILE A 35 -18.52 -14.62 3.73
CA ILE A 35 -19.14 -15.19 4.94
C ILE A 35 -20.36 -16.05 4.63
N GLY A 36 -20.67 -16.30 3.34
CA GLY A 36 -21.69 -17.25 2.91
C GLY A 36 -23.13 -16.86 3.22
N ILE A 37 -23.44 -15.56 3.36
CA ILE A 37 -24.79 -15.07 3.63
C ILE A 37 -25.47 -14.47 2.39
N TRP A 38 -24.80 -14.44 1.25
CA TRP A 38 -25.21 -13.70 0.05
C TRP A 38 -26.58 -14.07 -0.49
N ASP A 39 -26.93 -15.36 -0.42
CA ASP A 39 -28.19 -15.89 -0.95
C ASP A 39 -29.18 -16.24 0.17
N MET A 40 -28.95 -15.76 1.39
CA MET A 40 -29.87 -15.94 2.52
C MET A 40 -30.95 -14.85 2.50
N GLU A 41 -32.07 -15.13 3.15
CA GLU A 41 -33.11 -14.14 3.41
C GLU A 41 -32.65 -13.16 4.49
N VAL A 42 -32.99 -11.88 4.34
CA VAL A 42 -32.66 -10.84 5.34
C VAL A 42 -33.30 -11.14 6.68
N ALA A 43 -34.49 -11.71 6.69
CA ALA A 43 -35.22 -12.12 7.90
C ALA A 43 -34.50 -13.20 8.72
N SER A 44 -33.64 -14.02 8.08
CA SER A 44 -32.85 -15.06 8.75
C SER A 44 -31.59 -14.55 9.42
N LEU A 45 -31.21 -13.28 9.20
CA LEU A 45 -30.01 -12.72 9.77
C LEU A 45 -30.16 -12.42 11.26
N SER A 46 -29.22 -12.85 12.06
CA SER A 46 -29.14 -12.56 13.49
C SER A 46 -27.73 -12.14 13.90
N PRO A 47 -27.55 -11.39 15.00
CA PRO A 47 -26.22 -11.07 15.51
C PRO A 47 -25.37 -12.33 15.75
N GLN A 48 -25.97 -13.40 16.24
CA GLN A 48 -25.29 -14.68 16.51
C GLN A 48 -24.71 -15.28 15.23
N LEU A 49 -25.46 -15.28 14.14
CA LEU A 49 -24.99 -15.75 12.84
C LEU A 49 -23.74 -14.99 12.37
N PHE A 50 -23.72 -13.65 12.54
CA PHE A 50 -22.53 -12.84 12.18
C PHE A 50 -21.33 -13.19 13.04
N TYR A 51 -21.48 -13.42 14.34
CA TYR A 51 -20.38 -13.86 15.20
C TYR A 51 -19.79 -15.19 14.72
N GLU A 52 -20.63 -16.20 14.50
CA GLU A 52 -20.22 -17.52 14.04
C GLU A 52 -19.49 -17.45 12.69
N LYS A 53 -20.05 -16.75 11.72
CA LYS A 53 -19.47 -16.59 10.38
C LYS A 53 -18.14 -15.82 10.40
N LEU A 54 -18.03 -14.76 11.20
CA LEU A 54 -16.80 -13.97 11.33
C LEU A 54 -15.73 -14.75 12.09
N ASP A 55 -16.09 -15.50 13.12
CA ASP A 55 -15.15 -16.28 13.90
C ASP A 55 -14.56 -17.46 13.12
N SER A 56 -15.28 -17.97 12.13
CA SER A 56 -14.76 -19.00 11.22
C SER A 56 -13.63 -18.48 10.30
N ILE A 57 -13.39 -17.16 10.22
CA ILE A 57 -12.34 -16.58 9.38
C ILE A 57 -11.02 -16.57 10.15
N PRO A 58 -10.03 -17.39 9.75
CA PRO A 58 -8.78 -17.51 10.50
C PRO A 58 -7.88 -16.27 10.40
N ASN A 59 -7.93 -15.54 9.28
CA ASN A 59 -7.10 -14.36 9.07
C ASN A 59 -7.73 -13.12 9.71
N LEU A 60 -7.15 -12.60 10.79
CA LEU A 60 -7.65 -11.47 11.56
C LEU A 60 -7.83 -10.19 10.74
N ASN A 61 -6.93 -9.89 9.79
CA ASN A 61 -7.05 -8.72 8.92
C ASN A 61 -8.24 -8.85 7.96
N THR A 62 -8.51 -10.06 7.46
CA THR A 62 -9.67 -10.36 6.64
C THR A 62 -10.94 -10.26 7.47
N ARG A 63 -10.97 -10.88 8.66
CA ARG A 63 -12.09 -10.79 9.61
C ARG A 63 -12.42 -9.34 9.92
N ARG A 64 -11.43 -8.51 10.30
CA ARG A 64 -11.58 -7.08 10.55
C ARG A 64 -12.23 -6.35 9.37
N SER A 65 -11.73 -6.61 8.16
CA SER A 65 -12.24 -5.95 6.96
C SER A 65 -13.69 -6.31 6.68
N ILE A 66 -14.05 -7.58 6.83
CA ILE A 66 -15.42 -8.05 6.63
C ILE A 66 -16.35 -7.53 7.73
N THR A 67 -15.89 -7.48 9.00
CA THR A 67 -16.67 -6.87 10.10
C THR A 67 -17.04 -5.42 9.79
N ILE A 68 -16.10 -4.64 9.25
CA ILE A 68 -16.34 -3.25 8.84
C ILE A 68 -17.40 -3.19 7.72
N VAL A 69 -17.32 -4.10 6.75
CA VAL A 69 -18.32 -4.22 5.68
C VAL A 69 -19.70 -4.53 6.25
N CYS A 70 -19.82 -5.54 7.12
CA CYS A 70 -21.09 -5.92 7.75
C CYS A 70 -21.70 -4.75 8.55
N LYS A 71 -20.88 -4.09 9.39
CA LYS A 71 -21.35 -2.91 10.15
C LYS A 71 -21.81 -1.77 9.24
N SER A 72 -21.18 -1.63 8.08
CA SER A 72 -21.55 -0.59 7.12
C SER A 72 -22.83 -0.95 6.37
N VAL A 73 -22.92 -2.14 5.78
CA VAL A 73 -24.05 -2.54 4.92
C VAL A 73 -25.31 -2.78 5.72
N PHE A 74 -25.21 -3.47 6.86
CA PHE A 74 -26.36 -3.85 7.69
C PHE A 74 -26.62 -2.85 8.83
N LYS A 75 -26.11 -1.63 8.72
CA LYS A 75 -26.28 -0.58 9.74
C LYS A 75 -27.76 -0.34 10.07
N ASP A 76 -28.58 -0.20 9.05
CA ASP A 76 -29.97 0.20 9.19
C ASP A 76 -30.86 -0.94 9.74
N LEU A 77 -30.39 -2.19 9.68
CA LEU A 77 -31.02 -3.34 10.31
C LEU A 77 -30.70 -3.46 11.81
N GLY A 78 -29.68 -2.75 12.30
CA GLY A 78 -29.28 -2.79 13.70
C GLY A 78 -28.56 -4.08 14.16
N ILE A 79 -28.63 -5.16 13.38
CA ILE A 79 -28.13 -6.50 13.75
C ILE A 79 -26.62 -6.60 13.93
N CYS A 80 -25.84 -5.68 13.30
CA CYS A 80 -24.38 -5.63 13.39
C CYS A 80 -23.86 -4.55 14.35
N LYS A 81 -24.74 -3.90 15.13
CA LYS A 81 -24.39 -2.76 15.99
C LYS A 81 -23.29 -3.13 17.00
N ASP A 82 -23.43 -4.28 17.65
CA ASP A 82 -22.57 -4.71 18.76
C ASP A 82 -21.34 -5.50 18.31
N LEU A 83 -21.20 -5.78 16.99
CA LEU A 83 -20.00 -6.42 16.46
C LEU A 83 -18.76 -5.59 16.77
N LYS A 84 -17.81 -6.17 17.50
CA LYS A 84 -16.53 -5.53 17.82
C LYS A 84 -15.62 -5.59 16.59
N ILE A 85 -15.06 -4.44 16.20
CA ILE A 85 -13.99 -4.39 15.19
C ILE A 85 -12.70 -4.74 15.91
N ILE A 86 -12.18 -5.95 15.61
CA ILE A 86 -10.90 -6.40 16.17
C ILE A 86 -9.74 -5.59 15.58
N ASP A 87 -8.66 -5.47 16.32
CA ASP A 87 -7.43 -4.88 15.81
C ASP A 87 -6.78 -5.82 14.79
N GLY A 88 -6.34 -5.25 13.69
CA GLY A 88 -5.60 -6.00 12.69
C GLY A 88 -4.16 -6.22 13.13
N ILE A 89 -3.59 -7.34 12.72
CA ILE A 89 -2.15 -7.60 12.89
C ILE A 89 -1.38 -6.66 11.95
N PRO A 90 -0.43 -5.87 12.45
CA PRO A 90 0.44 -5.07 11.60
C PRO A 90 1.17 -5.97 10.59
N ARG A 91 1.15 -5.59 9.32
CA ARG A 91 1.92 -6.31 8.31
C ARG A 91 3.38 -5.91 8.44
N THR A 92 4.23 -6.88 8.73
CA THR A 92 5.68 -6.75 8.58
C THR A 92 6.04 -7.08 7.13
N TYR A 93 6.93 -6.29 6.55
CA TYR A 93 7.46 -6.55 5.21
C TYR A 93 8.94 -6.90 5.35
N ASP A 94 9.28 -8.11 4.97
CA ASP A 94 10.67 -8.47 4.70
C ASP A 94 11.04 -7.85 3.35
N LEU A 95 11.69 -6.68 3.42
CA LEU A 95 12.03 -5.90 2.25
C LEU A 95 13.37 -6.39 1.69
N PRO A 96 13.40 -6.82 0.42
CA PRO A 96 14.65 -7.21 -0.24
C PRO A 96 15.64 -6.04 -0.28
N THR A 97 16.92 -6.38 -0.40
CA THR A 97 17.98 -5.37 -0.55
C THR A 97 17.78 -4.55 -1.82
N GLN A 98 18.33 -3.34 -1.83
CA GLN A 98 18.25 -2.44 -2.98
C GLN A 98 18.72 -3.10 -4.28
N ASN A 99 19.81 -3.86 -4.23
CA ASN A 99 20.37 -4.55 -5.39
C ASN A 99 19.41 -5.61 -5.96
N VAL A 100 18.71 -6.34 -5.11
CA VAL A 100 17.68 -7.32 -5.53
C VAL A 100 16.51 -6.59 -6.18
N LEU A 101 16.06 -5.48 -5.59
CA LEU A 101 14.97 -4.68 -6.16
C LEU A 101 15.33 -4.09 -7.52
N HIS A 102 16.56 -3.57 -7.71
CA HIS A 102 17.04 -3.08 -9.01
C HIS A 102 17.01 -4.18 -10.06
N LYS A 103 17.60 -5.36 -9.77
CA LYS A 103 17.58 -6.50 -10.70
C LYS A 103 16.16 -6.91 -11.12
N LEU A 104 15.19 -6.79 -10.19
CA LEU A 104 13.78 -7.04 -10.47
C LEU A 104 13.17 -5.99 -11.39
N ILE A 105 13.41 -4.72 -11.08
CA ILE A 105 12.88 -3.60 -11.83
C ILE A 105 13.43 -3.60 -13.24
N ASP A 106 14.74 -3.79 -13.41
CA ASP A 106 15.39 -3.78 -14.73
C ASP A 106 14.87 -4.90 -15.65
N ARG A 107 14.47 -6.05 -15.08
CA ARG A 107 13.81 -7.12 -15.85
C ARG A 107 12.44 -6.72 -16.42
N SER A 108 11.82 -5.69 -15.86
CA SER A 108 10.54 -5.15 -16.36
C SER A 108 10.69 -4.34 -17.65
N LYS A 109 11.94 -4.16 -18.16
CA LYS A 109 12.28 -3.47 -19.40
C LYS A 109 11.59 -2.10 -19.50
N LYS A 110 10.74 -1.88 -20.51
CA LYS A 110 10.03 -0.61 -20.72
C LYS A 110 9.19 -0.14 -19.54
N TYR A 111 8.83 -1.02 -18.61
CA TYR A 111 8.05 -0.67 -17.42
C TYR A 111 8.92 -0.35 -16.20
N SER A 112 10.24 -0.47 -16.28
CA SER A 112 11.17 -0.18 -15.19
C SER A 112 11.02 1.25 -14.67
N LYS A 113 10.82 2.23 -15.56
CA LYS A 113 10.61 3.65 -15.22
C LYS A 113 9.47 3.84 -14.20
N TYR A 114 8.33 3.18 -14.40
CA TYR A 114 7.18 3.23 -13.48
C TYR A 114 7.47 2.60 -12.12
N LEU A 115 8.23 1.52 -12.09
CA LEU A 115 8.61 0.86 -10.85
C LEU A 115 9.65 1.67 -10.07
N TYR A 116 10.59 2.32 -10.76
CA TYR A 116 11.50 3.27 -10.15
C TYR A 116 10.77 4.47 -9.54
N LEU A 117 9.68 4.94 -10.14
CA LEU A 117 8.83 5.96 -9.52
C LEU A 117 8.18 5.48 -8.21
N CYS A 118 7.79 4.20 -8.13
CA CYS A 118 7.31 3.64 -6.86
C CYS A 118 8.43 3.57 -5.81
N MET A 119 9.65 3.19 -6.22
CA MET A 119 10.79 2.97 -5.34
C MET A 119 11.49 4.27 -4.91
N TYR A 120 11.58 5.29 -5.77
CA TYR A 120 12.37 6.50 -5.51
C TYR A 120 11.58 7.80 -5.38
N ALA A 121 10.31 7.77 -5.76
CA ALA A 121 9.38 8.88 -5.52
C ALA A 121 8.24 8.50 -4.55
N GLY A 122 8.21 7.23 -4.12
CA GLY A 122 7.19 6.72 -3.22
C GLY A 122 5.78 6.75 -3.79
N LEU A 123 5.60 6.69 -5.12
CA LEU A 123 4.29 6.71 -5.75
C LEU A 123 3.53 5.40 -5.55
N ARG A 124 2.19 5.48 -5.52
CA ARG A 124 1.36 4.30 -5.70
C ARG A 124 1.44 3.87 -7.17
N VAL A 125 1.36 2.57 -7.44
CA VAL A 125 1.53 2.05 -8.81
C VAL A 125 0.56 2.68 -9.81
N GLY A 126 -0.70 2.90 -9.45
CA GLY A 126 -1.66 3.58 -10.32
C GLY A 126 -1.31 5.05 -10.58
N GLU A 127 -0.70 5.73 -9.62
CA GLU A 127 -0.16 7.09 -9.77
C GLU A 127 1.07 7.07 -10.68
N ALA A 128 2.00 6.13 -10.45
CA ALA A 128 3.20 5.98 -11.27
C ALA A 128 2.86 5.74 -12.75
N CYS A 129 1.91 4.84 -13.03
CA CYS A 129 1.45 4.57 -14.40
C CYS A 129 0.74 5.76 -15.07
N ALA A 130 0.31 6.75 -14.30
CA ALA A 130 -0.31 7.96 -14.84
C ALA A 130 0.70 9.10 -15.11
N ILE A 131 1.98 8.91 -14.73
CA ILE A 131 3.03 9.88 -14.96
C ILE A 131 3.39 9.92 -16.45
N THR A 132 3.55 11.14 -16.95
CA THR A 132 4.02 11.45 -18.30
C THR A 132 5.12 12.51 -18.20
N PRO A 133 5.86 12.81 -19.29
CA PRO A 133 6.83 13.90 -19.30
C PRO A 133 6.26 15.25 -18.83
N LYS A 134 4.98 15.52 -19.10
CA LYS A 134 4.26 16.72 -18.65
C LYS A 134 4.07 16.82 -17.14
N SER A 135 4.27 15.73 -16.41
CA SER A 135 4.16 15.69 -14.95
C SER A 135 5.40 16.25 -14.25
N VAL A 136 6.51 16.41 -14.98
CA VAL A 136 7.78 16.92 -14.43
C VAL A 136 7.72 18.44 -14.35
N ILE A 137 8.03 18.97 -13.17
CA ILE A 137 8.13 20.40 -12.90
C ILE A 137 9.56 20.68 -12.42
N LYS A 138 10.25 21.62 -13.07
CA LYS A 138 11.55 22.10 -12.64
C LYS A 138 11.38 23.43 -11.90
N GLU A 139 11.81 23.49 -10.65
CA GLU A 139 11.82 24.69 -9.82
C GLU A 139 13.25 24.97 -9.36
N GLY A 140 13.94 25.90 -10.02
CA GLY A 140 15.37 26.16 -9.80
C GLY A 140 16.20 24.91 -10.08
N ASN A 141 16.92 24.41 -9.08
CA ASN A 141 17.74 23.20 -9.16
C ASN A 141 16.98 21.94 -8.72
N SER A 142 15.71 22.05 -8.35
CA SER A 142 14.89 20.94 -7.86
C SER A 142 13.92 20.44 -8.92
N TYR A 143 13.68 19.13 -8.90
CA TYR A 143 12.72 18.46 -9.78
C TYR A 143 11.57 17.91 -8.95
N TRP A 144 10.35 18.12 -9.44
CA TRP A 144 9.12 17.68 -8.82
C TRP A 144 8.25 16.91 -9.81
N LEU A 145 7.42 16.00 -9.29
CA LEU A 145 6.35 15.38 -10.06
C LEU A 145 5.00 15.88 -9.58
N SER A 146 4.17 16.36 -10.48
CA SER A 146 2.75 16.62 -10.22
C SER A 146 1.98 15.31 -10.27
N ILE A 147 1.21 15.04 -9.22
CA ILE A 147 0.41 13.82 -9.07
C ILE A 147 -1.05 14.24 -9.00
N ASP A 148 -1.69 14.35 -10.14
CA ASP A 148 -3.09 14.77 -10.31
C ASP A 148 -3.98 13.65 -10.87
N LYS A 149 -3.38 12.57 -11.40
CA LYS A 149 -4.05 11.43 -11.99
C LYS A 149 -3.54 10.10 -11.43
N ALA A 150 -4.39 9.09 -11.51
CA ALA A 150 -4.03 7.71 -11.20
C ALA A 150 -4.91 6.74 -11.99
N TRP A 151 -4.33 5.67 -12.48
CA TRP A 151 -5.07 4.56 -13.04
C TRP A 151 -5.78 3.76 -11.95
N SER A 152 -7.00 3.33 -12.20
CA SER A 152 -7.72 2.40 -11.34
C SER A 152 -7.00 1.05 -11.26
N GLN A 153 -7.28 0.28 -10.23
CA GLN A 153 -6.61 -1.00 -9.99
C GLN A 153 -6.88 -2.02 -11.11
N ASP A 154 -8.06 -1.97 -11.71
CA ASP A 154 -8.45 -2.76 -12.88
C ASP A 154 -7.88 -2.21 -14.20
N GLY A 155 -7.25 -1.04 -14.16
CA GLY A 155 -6.65 -0.39 -15.33
C GLY A 155 -7.64 0.12 -16.38
N GLN A 156 -8.91 0.24 -16.04
CA GLN A 156 -9.95 0.67 -16.97
C GLN A 156 -10.14 2.19 -17.00
N ASN A 157 -9.88 2.86 -15.88
CA ASN A 157 -10.19 4.26 -15.69
C ASN A 157 -8.97 5.05 -15.21
N LEU A 158 -8.72 6.17 -15.88
CA LEU A 158 -7.80 7.20 -15.44
C LEU A 158 -8.60 8.29 -14.70
N GLY A 159 -8.32 8.50 -13.43
CA GLY A 159 -9.07 9.44 -12.61
C GLY A 159 -8.21 10.12 -11.54
N SER A 160 -8.86 10.85 -10.64
CA SER A 160 -8.18 11.51 -9.53
C SER A 160 -7.58 10.51 -8.55
N PRO A 161 -6.32 10.72 -8.10
CA PRO A 161 -5.69 9.88 -7.07
C PRO A 161 -6.38 10.06 -5.71
N LYS A 162 -6.04 9.20 -4.75
CA LYS A 162 -6.51 9.36 -3.36
C LYS A 162 -6.03 10.66 -2.71
N THR A 163 -4.89 11.18 -3.16
CA THR A 163 -4.29 12.41 -2.68
C THR A 163 -3.55 13.09 -3.81
N ILE A 164 -4.04 14.24 -4.23
CA ILE A 164 -3.39 15.13 -5.20
C ILE A 164 -2.21 15.83 -4.50
N GLY A 165 -1.16 16.16 -5.25
CA GLY A 165 -0.02 16.90 -4.75
C GLY A 165 1.22 16.73 -5.60
N LYS A 166 2.34 17.31 -5.14
CA LYS A 166 3.65 17.16 -5.79
C LYS A 166 4.63 16.46 -4.86
N VAL A 167 5.57 15.73 -5.43
CA VAL A 167 6.68 15.07 -4.73
C VAL A 167 8.00 15.46 -5.36
N MET A 168 9.02 15.65 -4.52
CA MET A 168 10.38 15.90 -5.01
C MET A 168 10.99 14.60 -5.53
N ILE A 169 11.75 14.70 -6.60
CA ILE A 169 12.48 13.57 -7.19
C ILE A 169 13.92 13.95 -7.52
N PRO A 170 14.85 12.99 -7.50
CA PRO A 170 16.21 13.23 -7.95
C PRO A 170 16.26 13.49 -9.46
N LYS A 171 17.26 14.27 -9.90
CA LYS A 171 17.42 14.65 -11.32
C LYS A 171 17.41 13.46 -12.26
N TRP A 172 18.17 12.40 -11.95
CA TRP A 172 18.23 11.21 -12.81
C TRP A 172 16.85 10.57 -13.06
N LEU A 173 15.97 10.60 -12.06
CA LEU A 173 14.62 10.06 -12.20
C LEU A 173 13.73 11.00 -13.03
N ALA A 174 13.93 12.33 -12.88
CA ALA A 174 13.26 13.31 -13.74
C ALA A 174 13.67 13.13 -15.20
N ASP A 175 14.97 12.95 -15.47
CA ASP A 175 15.49 12.70 -16.82
C ASP A 175 14.85 11.44 -17.42
N GLN A 176 14.76 10.33 -16.68
CA GLN A 176 14.07 9.11 -17.14
C GLN A 176 12.58 9.33 -17.46
N VAL A 177 11.90 10.18 -16.68
CA VAL A 177 10.48 10.50 -16.97
C VAL A 177 10.35 11.35 -18.22
N LEU A 178 11.25 12.31 -18.42
CA LEU A 178 11.24 13.16 -19.60
C LEU A 178 11.52 12.39 -20.91
N GLU A 179 12.22 11.26 -20.81
CA GLU A 179 12.51 10.34 -21.91
C GLU A 179 11.38 9.34 -22.20
N ILE A 180 10.26 9.38 -21.48
CA ILE A 180 9.12 8.52 -21.79
C ILE A 180 8.51 8.93 -23.12
N SER A 181 8.59 8.07 -24.13
CA SER A 181 7.99 8.29 -25.44
C SER A 181 6.49 7.98 -25.45
N ASP A 182 5.78 8.47 -26.45
CA ASP A 182 4.30 8.33 -26.52
C ASP A 182 3.82 6.87 -26.61
N ASP A 183 4.64 5.96 -27.13
CA ASP A 183 4.37 4.51 -27.16
C ASP A 183 4.65 3.81 -25.83
N GLU A 184 5.50 4.38 -24.98
CA GLU A 184 5.78 3.92 -23.63
C GLU A 184 4.75 4.43 -22.60
N ILE A 185 3.99 5.50 -22.90
CA ILE A 185 2.95 6.00 -22.01
C ILE A 185 1.92 4.90 -21.73
N TRP A 186 1.66 4.68 -20.44
CA TRP A 186 0.67 3.70 -20.02
C TRP A 186 -0.73 4.09 -20.48
N LYS A 187 -1.34 3.27 -21.33
CA LYS A 187 -2.64 3.59 -21.95
C LYS A 187 -3.77 2.75 -21.39
N LYS A 188 -3.51 1.50 -21.03
CA LYS A 188 -4.52 0.56 -20.53
C LYS A 188 -3.86 -0.68 -19.90
N GLY A 189 -4.53 -1.28 -18.91
CA GLY A 189 -4.10 -2.51 -18.28
C GLY A 189 -3.91 -2.36 -16.77
N MET A 190 -3.90 -3.46 -16.04
CA MET A 190 -3.79 -3.47 -14.58
C MET A 190 -2.39 -3.06 -14.11
N PRO A 191 -2.23 -1.91 -13.45
CA PRO A 191 -0.92 -1.42 -13.02
C PRO A 191 -0.18 -2.42 -12.09
N THR A 192 -0.93 -3.17 -11.30
CA THR A 192 -0.38 -4.16 -10.38
C THR A 192 0.29 -5.35 -11.08
N GLN A 193 -0.06 -5.64 -12.32
CA GLN A 193 0.56 -6.72 -13.11
C GLN A 193 2.00 -6.44 -13.49
N LEU A 194 2.42 -5.17 -13.51
CA LEU A 194 3.78 -4.79 -13.88
C LEU A 194 4.84 -5.54 -13.08
N ILE A 195 4.61 -5.70 -11.79
CA ILE A 195 5.56 -6.35 -10.89
C ILE A 195 5.27 -7.85 -10.73
N SER A 196 4.02 -8.26 -10.76
CA SER A 196 3.70 -9.68 -10.62
C SER A 196 4.39 -10.52 -11.69
N TRP A 197 4.49 -10.01 -12.91
CA TRP A 197 5.26 -10.64 -14.00
C TRP A 197 6.75 -10.74 -13.71
N ALA A 198 7.36 -9.68 -13.20
CA ALA A 198 8.78 -9.67 -12.84
C ALA A 198 9.05 -10.66 -11.68
N CYS A 199 8.19 -10.69 -10.67
CA CYS A 199 8.28 -11.61 -9.54
C CYS A 199 8.06 -13.07 -9.95
N CYS A 200 7.07 -13.36 -10.81
CA CYS A 200 6.85 -14.71 -11.32
C CYS A 200 8.07 -15.27 -12.10
N ASN A 201 8.75 -14.42 -12.87
CA ASN A 201 9.93 -14.83 -13.60
C ASN A 201 11.14 -15.15 -12.70
N LEU A 202 11.23 -14.51 -11.52
CA LEU A 202 12.26 -14.84 -10.53
C LEU A 202 11.93 -16.10 -9.74
N SER A 203 10.68 -16.31 -9.37
CA SER A 203 10.23 -17.52 -8.67
C SER A 203 10.50 -18.78 -9.49
N LYS A 204 10.40 -18.70 -10.83
CA LYS A 204 10.75 -19.79 -11.76
C LYS A 204 12.25 -20.15 -11.77
N LYS A 205 13.12 -19.26 -11.27
CA LYS A 205 14.57 -19.47 -11.13
C LYS A 205 15.00 -19.91 -9.73
N GLY A 206 14.06 -20.31 -8.86
CA GLY A 206 14.34 -20.82 -7.52
C GLY A 206 14.44 -19.76 -6.42
N GLU A 207 14.38 -18.46 -6.76
CA GLU A 207 14.36 -17.38 -5.77
C GLU A 207 12.91 -17.08 -5.37
N LYS A 208 12.49 -17.50 -4.19
CA LYS A 208 11.15 -17.21 -3.62
C LYS A 208 11.04 -15.76 -3.15
N ILE A 209 11.10 -14.80 -4.08
CA ILE A 209 10.91 -13.39 -3.76
C ILE A 209 9.51 -12.97 -4.19
N HIS A 210 8.66 -12.69 -3.22
CA HIS A 210 7.33 -12.15 -3.49
C HIS A 210 7.32 -10.64 -3.25
N ILE A 211 7.29 -9.86 -4.33
CA ILE A 211 7.25 -8.39 -4.28
C ILE A 211 5.99 -7.90 -5.00
N ASN A 212 5.36 -6.89 -4.42
CA ASN A 212 4.31 -6.14 -5.07
C ASN A 212 4.70 -4.65 -5.15
N PRO A 213 4.07 -3.84 -6.01
CA PRO A 213 4.44 -2.43 -6.18
C PRO A 213 4.32 -1.60 -4.89
N HIS A 214 3.44 -2.01 -3.97
CA HIS A 214 3.28 -1.33 -2.70
C HIS A 214 4.48 -1.52 -1.79
N MET A 215 5.17 -2.66 -1.90
CA MET A 215 6.43 -2.91 -1.18
C MET A 215 7.55 -1.98 -1.64
N LEU A 216 7.62 -1.59 -2.93
CA LEU A 216 8.58 -0.59 -3.41
C LEU A 216 8.35 0.77 -2.75
N ARG A 217 7.09 1.18 -2.64
CA ARG A 217 6.74 2.39 -1.91
C ARG A 217 7.04 2.27 -0.40
N HIS A 218 6.84 1.09 0.19
CA HIS A 218 7.25 0.80 1.57
C HIS A 218 8.77 0.90 1.74
N TRP A 219 9.52 0.34 0.79
CA TRP A 219 10.98 0.42 0.77
C TRP A 219 11.44 1.89 0.77
N PHE A 220 10.84 2.73 -0.07
CA PHE A 220 11.13 4.17 -0.11
C PHE A 220 10.95 4.84 1.25
N ALA A 221 9.81 4.60 1.91
CA ALA A 221 9.56 5.19 3.23
C ALA A 221 10.54 4.68 4.28
N THR A 222 10.85 3.39 4.26
CA THR A 222 11.83 2.75 5.16
C THR A 222 13.24 3.29 4.94
N ASP A 223 13.66 3.48 3.68
CA ASP A 223 14.96 4.04 3.34
C ASP A 223 15.09 5.50 3.82
N MET A 224 14.06 6.33 3.61
CA MET A 224 14.05 7.70 4.13
C MET A 224 14.16 7.73 5.65
N ILE A 225 13.47 6.84 6.36
CA ILE A 225 13.52 6.74 7.81
C ILE A 225 14.90 6.29 8.28
N ARG A 226 15.50 5.28 7.65
CA ARG A 226 16.89 4.84 7.94
C ARG A 226 17.91 5.93 7.71
N ARG A 227 17.68 6.81 6.77
CA ARG A 227 18.48 8.03 6.54
C ARG A 227 18.15 9.17 7.50
N GLN A 228 17.39 8.91 8.55
CA GLN A 228 17.01 9.87 9.59
C GLN A 228 16.26 11.09 9.04
N VAL A 229 15.56 10.96 7.91
CA VAL A 229 14.72 12.04 7.39
C VAL A 229 13.55 12.27 8.36
N PRO A 230 13.30 13.51 8.80
CA PRO A 230 12.23 13.82 9.74
C PRO A 230 10.87 13.27 9.26
N VAL A 231 10.11 12.68 10.18
CA VAL A 231 8.86 11.95 9.89
C VAL A 231 7.83 12.80 9.12
N HIS A 232 7.76 14.11 9.41
CA HIS A 232 6.84 15.02 8.71
C HIS A 232 7.23 15.23 7.24
N ILE A 233 8.53 15.17 6.90
CA ILE A 233 9.04 15.24 5.52
C ILE A 233 8.70 13.93 4.81
N VAL A 234 8.94 12.77 5.45
CA VAL A 234 8.53 11.46 4.91
C VAL A 234 7.02 11.42 4.65
N MET A 235 6.22 11.86 5.62
CA MET A 235 4.76 11.94 5.50
C MET A 235 4.33 12.81 4.31
N ARG A 236 4.94 13.99 4.14
CA ARG A 236 4.67 14.92 3.03
C ARG A 236 5.05 14.30 1.69
N GLN A 237 6.24 13.70 1.58
CA GLN A 237 6.74 13.04 0.39
C GLN A 237 5.86 11.84 0.00
N MET A 238 5.42 11.06 1.00
CA MET A 238 4.50 9.95 0.80
C MET A 238 3.04 10.39 0.55
N ARG A 239 2.72 11.64 0.76
CA ARG A 239 1.35 12.19 0.70
C ARG A 239 0.37 11.38 1.55
N HIS A 240 0.80 11.04 2.78
CA HIS A 240 -0.06 10.39 3.75
C HIS A 240 -0.97 11.40 4.42
N LYS A 241 -2.30 11.17 4.35
CA LYS A 241 -3.28 12.03 5.06
C LYS A 241 -3.24 11.84 6.57
N ASN A 242 -2.85 10.65 7.04
CA ASN A 242 -2.78 10.31 8.46
C ASN A 242 -1.34 9.98 8.84
N ILE A 243 -0.82 10.70 9.83
CA ILE A 243 0.54 10.52 10.37
C ILE A 243 0.76 9.09 10.90
N ASN A 244 -0.27 8.47 11.46
CA ASN A 244 -0.18 7.11 12.01
C ASN A 244 0.27 6.09 10.96
N THR A 245 0.01 6.34 9.66
CA THR A 245 0.48 5.46 8.59
C THR A 245 2.01 5.51 8.47
N THR A 246 2.62 6.68 8.60
CA THR A 246 4.08 6.86 8.58
C THR A 246 4.71 6.40 9.88
N MET A 247 4.07 6.71 11.03
CA MET A 247 4.55 6.29 12.35
C MET A 247 4.63 4.76 12.52
N LYS A 248 3.70 4.01 11.91
CA LYS A 248 3.78 2.53 11.90
C LYS A 248 5.02 2.01 11.18
N ILE A 249 5.43 2.66 10.09
CA ILE A 249 6.67 2.31 9.37
C ILE A 249 7.88 2.70 10.23
N TYR A 250 7.84 3.88 10.83
CA TYR A 250 8.90 4.38 11.71
C TYR A 250 9.14 3.43 12.90
N ALA A 251 8.08 3.00 13.58
CA ALA A 251 8.18 2.07 14.69
C ALA A 251 8.77 0.71 14.30
N GLN A 252 8.51 0.23 13.09
CA GLN A 252 9.08 -1.03 12.60
C GLN A 252 10.58 -0.94 12.30
N VAL A 253 11.05 0.22 11.81
CA VAL A 253 12.46 0.43 11.44
C VAL A 253 13.33 0.58 12.68
N HIS A 254 12.86 1.33 13.67
CA HIS A 254 13.66 1.64 14.86
C HIS A 254 13.72 0.53 15.91
N ASN A 255 12.91 -0.52 15.81
CA ASN A 255 13.04 -1.66 16.72
C ASN A 255 14.39 -2.41 16.56
N SER A 256 15.03 -2.35 15.39
CA SER A 256 16.38 -2.91 15.18
C SER A 256 17.49 -2.02 15.73
N ASP A 257 17.22 -0.72 15.89
CA ASP A 257 18.22 0.28 16.27
C ASP A 257 18.23 0.58 17.79
N PHE A 258 17.36 -0.10 18.56
CA PHE A 258 17.26 0.07 20.01
C PHE A 258 18.56 -0.26 20.75
N VAL A 259 19.34 -1.19 20.23
CA VAL A 259 20.59 -1.60 20.87
C VAL A 259 21.59 -0.44 20.91
N ASP A 260 21.67 0.36 19.84
CA ASP A 260 22.56 1.51 19.75
C ASP A 260 22.01 2.77 20.43
N ALA A 261 20.71 2.80 20.72
CA ALA A 261 20.03 3.92 21.39
C ALA A 261 20.01 3.77 22.93
N LEU A 262 20.34 2.60 23.46
CA LEU A 262 20.40 2.40 24.92
C LEU A 262 21.56 3.19 25.51
N PRO A 263 21.35 3.87 26.66
CA PRO A 263 22.44 4.56 27.34
C PRO A 263 23.49 3.54 27.77
N THR A 264 24.67 3.66 27.24
CA THR A 264 25.84 2.86 27.64
C THR A 264 26.53 3.52 28.79
N ARG A 265 27.16 2.73 29.71
CA ARG A 265 28.01 3.27 30.76
C ARG A 265 29.23 3.95 30.13
N PRO A 266 29.78 5.00 30.75
CA PRO A 266 31.00 5.65 30.25
C PRO A 266 32.16 4.68 29.97
N GLU A 267 32.26 3.62 30.75
CA GLU A 267 33.28 2.58 30.66
C GLU A 267 33.09 1.73 29.36
N ASP A 268 31.85 1.49 28.91
CA ASP A 268 31.57 0.71 27.72
C ASP A 268 31.93 1.47 26.43
N LYS A 269 31.94 2.81 26.49
CA LYS A 269 32.38 3.67 25.36
C LYS A 269 33.88 3.65 25.15
N ALA A 270 34.68 3.45 26.20
CA ALA A 270 36.12 3.39 26.12
C ALA A 270 36.61 2.14 25.37
N VAL A 271 35.90 1.02 25.50
CA VAL A 271 36.25 -0.25 24.84
C VAL A 271 35.98 -0.16 23.32
N SER A 272 34.94 0.54 22.89
CA SER A 272 34.61 0.69 21.46
C SER A 272 35.58 1.65 20.73
N MET A 273 36.17 2.61 21.42
CA MET A 273 37.18 3.50 20.84
C MET A 273 38.59 2.87 20.80
N GLY A 274 38.90 1.92 21.68
CA GLY A 274 40.17 1.21 21.68
C GLY A 274 40.42 0.33 20.44
N ASN A 275 39.35 -0.17 19.83
CA ASN A 275 39.46 -1.00 18.61
C ASN A 275 39.61 -0.21 17.30
N VAL A 276 39.44 1.11 17.31
CA VAL A 276 39.56 1.96 16.11
C VAL A 276 41.00 2.47 15.94
N VAL A 277 41.80 2.48 17.00
CA VAL A 277 43.19 3.03 16.95
C VAL A 277 44.17 2.03 16.36
N ASN A 278 43.87 0.74 16.25
CA ASN A 278 44.77 -0.30 15.73
C ASN A 278 44.62 -0.59 14.22
N LEU A 279 43.90 0.25 13.48
CA LEU A 279 43.74 0.07 12.01
C LEU A 279 44.69 1.00 11.19
N PHE A 280 45.59 1.75 11.84
CA PHE A 280 46.50 2.67 11.15
C PHE A 280 47.96 2.61 11.71
N ASN A 281 48.46 1.40 11.98
CA ASN A 281 49.89 1.15 12.13
C ASN A 281 50.31 0.05 11.19
#